data_856c9405d4107e26759ab69bfb3c5af8
#
_entry.id   856c9405d4107e26759ab69bfb3c5af8
#
_cell.length_a   1.000
_cell.length_b   1.000
_cell.length_c   1.000
_cell.angle_alpha   90.00
_cell.angle_beta   90.00
_cell.angle_gamma   90.00
#
_symmetry.space_group_name_H-M   'P 1'
#
loop_
_entity.id
_entity.type
_entity.pdbx_description
1 polymer ?
#
loop_
_entity_poly.entity_id
_entity_poly.type
_entity_poly.pdbx_seq_one_letter_code
_entity_poly.pdbx_strand_id
1 'polypeptide(L)'
;MRIFSIFILCISIISLGHRLQTNVADIETLSPLTSAAKPLFSRSVVSNDIDFIKSTDASVAHCIAFQRTGSAKMADKRHRKLLASNVLFFVARFADGTRVGLWVHPDLGPRAIALAYAKHMACGLSHLPSAMRETLSHVVIHHGDETAFAQNTDHFFVLYPKNIAIRLQQHDLEETIFHESVHATLEDRWSRNPAWQFDQAADGAFITNYAKANPNREDLAETTLSSYVLLSTPERFSESLVVKIRQLVPN
;
A
#
# COMPACT_ATOMS: atom_id res chain seq x y z
N MET A 1 -5.22 -6.12 20.17
CA MET A 1 -6.66 -6.08 19.94
C MET A 1 -7.33 -4.79 20.44
N ARG A 2 -6.61 -3.69 20.64
CA ARG A 2 -7.16 -2.39 21.09
C ARG A 2 -6.79 -1.19 20.21
N ILE A 3 -6.00 -1.36 19.16
CA ILE A 3 -5.51 -0.24 18.32
C ILE A 3 -6.28 -0.14 16.99
N PHE A 4 -6.89 -1.23 16.51
CA PHE A 4 -7.74 -1.22 15.31
C PHE A 4 -9.10 -0.54 15.50
N SER A 5 -9.61 -0.44 16.76
CA SER A 5 -10.85 0.29 17.06
C SER A 5 -10.74 1.81 16.92
N ILE A 6 -9.53 2.36 16.86
CA ILE A 6 -9.33 3.83 16.75
C ILE A 6 -9.43 4.28 15.29
N PHE A 7 -9.08 3.43 14.34
CA PHE A 7 -9.20 3.77 12.91
C PHE A 7 -10.65 3.73 12.40
N ILE A 8 -11.51 2.89 13.03
CA ILE A 8 -12.94 2.80 12.69
C ILE A 8 -13.77 3.85 13.45
N LEU A 9 -13.27 4.38 14.58
CA LEU A 9 -14.04 5.30 15.43
C LEU A 9 -14.02 6.76 14.93
N CYS A 10 -13.13 7.13 14.01
CA CYS A 10 -13.13 8.49 13.44
C CYS A 10 -14.13 8.68 12.29
N ILE A 11 -14.75 7.62 11.78
CA ILE A 11 -15.74 7.69 10.69
C ILE A 11 -17.18 7.68 11.23
N SER A 12 -17.40 7.42 12.53
CA SER A 12 -18.75 7.19 13.09
C SER A 12 -19.26 8.27 14.04
N ILE A 13 -18.71 9.46 14.12
CA ILE A 13 -19.22 10.54 14.99
C ILE A 13 -19.56 11.79 14.17
N ILE A 14 -20.58 11.74 13.35
CA ILE A 14 -21.48 12.86 13.06
C ILE A 14 -22.85 12.26 12.66
N SER A 15 -23.59 11.84 13.65
CA SER A 15 -25.04 11.69 13.54
C SER A 15 -25.65 12.02 14.90
N LEU A 16 -25.76 13.30 15.18
CA LEU A 16 -26.62 13.76 16.28
C LEU A 16 -27.75 14.59 15.69
N GLY A 17 -28.94 14.09 15.91
CA GLY A 17 -30.18 14.47 15.29
C GLY A 17 -30.59 15.94 15.41
N HIS A 18 -31.16 16.43 14.33
CA HIS A 18 -32.23 17.42 14.36
C HIS A 18 -33.38 16.86 13.50
N ARG A 19 -34.46 16.42 14.19
CA ARG A 19 -35.76 16.23 13.55
C ARG A 19 -36.28 17.62 13.17
N LEU A 20 -36.14 17.94 11.88
CA LEU A 20 -37.00 18.94 11.25
C LEU A 20 -38.02 18.21 10.38
N GLN A 21 -39.29 18.34 10.77
CA GLN A 21 -40.39 18.02 9.90
C GLN A 21 -40.32 18.91 8.68
N THR A 22 -40.03 18.33 7.54
CA THR A 22 -40.20 18.98 6.24
C THR A 22 -41.26 18.26 5.45
N ASN A 23 -42.16 19.04 4.87
CA ASN A 23 -43.28 18.67 4.05
C ASN A 23 -42.88 17.71 2.92
N VAL A 24 -43.69 16.69 2.75
CA VAL A 24 -43.65 15.77 1.59
C VAL A 24 -44.26 16.50 0.39
N ALA A 25 -43.46 17.21 -0.32
CA ALA A 25 -43.74 17.66 -1.68
C ALA A 25 -42.41 18.14 -2.26
N ASP A 26 -41.83 17.36 -3.12
CA ASP A 26 -40.73 17.52 -4.07
C ASP A 26 -39.70 16.39 -3.94
N ILE A 27 -40.18 15.17 -4.21
CA ILE A 27 -39.28 14.10 -4.67
C ILE A 27 -39.04 14.43 -6.16
N GLU A 28 -38.15 15.37 -6.42
CA GLU A 28 -37.45 15.37 -7.70
C GLU A 28 -36.73 14.06 -7.81
N THR A 29 -37.13 13.26 -8.76
CA THR A 29 -36.45 12.04 -9.19
C THR A 29 -35.01 12.38 -9.50
N LEU A 30 -34.11 12.13 -8.57
CA LEU A 30 -32.68 12.08 -8.83
C LEU A 30 -32.49 11.00 -9.89
N SER A 31 -32.38 11.45 -11.14
CA SER A 31 -31.91 10.61 -12.23
C SER A 31 -30.61 9.94 -11.79
N PRO A 32 -30.43 8.64 -11.97
CA PRO A 32 -29.16 8.01 -11.67
C PRO A 32 -28.09 8.72 -12.47
N LEU A 33 -27.08 9.27 -11.82
CA LEU A 33 -25.86 9.80 -12.44
C LEU A 33 -25.12 8.63 -13.11
N THR A 34 -25.54 8.27 -14.32
CA THR A 34 -25.04 7.16 -15.12
C THR A 34 -23.87 7.60 -16.01
N SER A 35 -22.91 8.27 -15.43
CA SER A 35 -21.57 8.31 -16.02
C SER A 35 -20.61 8.01 -14.88
N ALA A 36 -20.05 6.81 -14.87
CA ALA A 36 -18.99 6.47 -13.93
C ALA A 36 -17.94 7.59 -13.97
N ALA A 37 -17.71 8.24 -12.85
CA ALA A 37 -16.81 9.38 -12.77
C ALA A 37 -15.42 8.96 -13.30
N LYS A 38 -14.76 9.88 -14.01
CA LYS A 38 -13.43 9.61 -14.57
C LYS A 38 -12.42 9.52 -13.42
N PRO A 39 -11.59 8.47 -13.36
CA PRO A 39 -10.50 8.39 -12.41
C PRO A 39 -9.61 9.64 -12.39
N LEU A 40 -9.10 10.01 -11.22
CA LEU A 40 -8.25 11.19 -11.05
C LEU A 40 -6.89 11.02 -11.71
N PHE A 41 -6.33 9.82 -11.62
CA PHE A 41 -5.03 9.52 -12.17
C PHE A 41 -5.13 8.51 -13.32
N SER A 42 -4.37 8.79 -14.40
CA SER A 42 -4.31 7.93 -15.58
C SER A 42 -3.52 6.64 -15.36
N ARG A 43 -2.62 6.64 -14.38
CA ARG A 43 -1.76 5.51 -14.00
C ARG A 43 -2.01 5.14 -12.55
N SER A 44 -1.35 4.07 -12.07
CA SER A 44 -1.31 3.73 -10.65
C SER A 44 -0.78 4.87 -9.79
N VAL A 45 -1.20 4.94 -8.53
CA VAL A 45 -0.68 5.89 -7.53
C VAL A 45 0.85 5.81 -7.37
N VAL A 46 1.45 4.65 -7.63
CA VAL A 46 2.92 4.45 -7.61
C VAL A 46 3.62 4.85 -8.92
N SER A 47 2.95 5.54 -9.83
CA SER A 47 3.52 5.92 -11.14
C SER A 47 2.94 7.23 -11.67
N ASN A 48 2.60 8.15 -10.79
CA ASN A 48 2.12 9.50 -11.14
C ASN A 48 3.14 10.57 -10.70
N ASP A 49 2.84 11.83 -11.00
CA ASP A 49 3.75 12.95 -10.73
C ASP A 49 3.62 13.51 -9.29
N ILE A 50 2.94 12.79 -8.39
CA ILE A 50 2.77 13.19 -6.99
C ILE A 50 3.57 12.25 -6.11
N ASP A 51 4.53 12.79 -5.34
CA ASP A 51 5.19 12.06 -4.27
C ASP A 51 4.22 11.92 -3.09
N PHE A 52 3.49 10.82 -3.01
CA PHE A 52 2.54 10.55 -1.92
C PHE A 52 3.28 10.38 -0.58
N ILE A 53 4.39 9.67 -0.59
CA ILE A 53 5.25 9.43 0.57
C ILE A 53 6.68 9.80 0.18
N LYS A 54 7.25 10.82 0.85
CA LYS A 54 8.66 11.19 0.62
C LYS A 54 9.57 10.43 1.56
N SER A 55 10.75 10.07 1.09
CA SER A 55 11.80 9.46 1.92
C SER A 55 12.21 10.34 3.13
N THR A 56 11.89 11.63 3.08
CA THR A 56 12.13 12.61 4.16
C THR A 56 10.97 12.79 5.12
N ASP A 57 9.85 12.12 4.90
CA ASP A 57 8.69 12.18 5.81
C ASP A 57 9.03 11.55 7.16
N ALA A 58 8.24 11.89 8.16
CA ALA A 58 8.39 11.30 9.49
C ALA A 58 8.25 9.77 9.41
N SER A 59 9.23 9.06 9.95
CA SER A 59 9.29 7.62 9.91
C SER A 59 9.72 7.03 11.26
N VAL A 60 9.43 5.76 11.46
CA VAL A 60 9.83 5.08 12.69
C VAL A 60 11.34 4.75 12.64
N ALA A 61 12.07 5.13 13.67
CA ALA A 61 13.48 4.78 13.79
C ALA A 61 13.69 3.26 13.66
N HIS A 62 14.71 2.86 12.90
CA HIS A 62 14.96 1.45 12.60
C HIS A 62 16.43 1.10 12.57
N CYS A 63 16.73 -0.17 12.73
CA CYS A 63 18.06 -0.74 12.51
C CYS A 63 17.95 -2.03 11.69
N ILE A 64 19.06 -2.40 11.04
CA ILE A 64 19.14 -3.61 10.22
C ILE A 64 20.24 -4.50 10.79
N ALA A 65 19.92 -5.77 10.99
CA ALA A 65 20.89 -6.76 11.43
C ALA A 65 20.97 -7.92 10.41
N PHE A 66 22.18 -8.28 10.03
CA PHE A 66 22.43 -9.54 9.33
C PHE A 66 22.18 -10.71 10.27
N GLN A 67 21.44 -11.71 9.82
CA GLN A 67 21.08 -12.88 10.62
C GLN A 67 21.91 -14.10 10.26
N ARG A 68 21.87 -14.49 9.00
CA ARG A 68 22.53 -15.70 8.50
C ARG A 68 22.52 -15.75 6.98
N THR A 69 23.23 -16.72 6.45
CA THR A 69 23.09 -17.20 5.07
C THR A 69 22.44 -18.59 5.10
N GLY A 70 21.60 -18.91 4.13
CA GLY A 70 20.91 -20.19 4.09
C GLY A 70 20.03 -20.36 2.86
N SER A 71 19.24 -21.43 2.81
CA SER A 71 18.29 -21.68 1.72
C SER A 71 16.90 -21.16 2.07
N ALA A 72 16.18 -20.64 1.06
CA ALA A 72 14.79 -20.23 1.19
C ALA A 72 14.02 -20.45 -0.12
N LYS A 73 12.69 -20.56 0.00
CA LYS A 73 11.80 -20.42 -1.15
C LYS A 73 11.63 -18.92 -1.42
N MET A 74 12.11 -18.46 -2.56
CA MET A 74 11.99 -17.07 -2.99
C MET A 74 11.09 -17.04 -4.23
N ALA A 75 9.90 -16.49 -4.09
CA ALA A 75 8.96 -16.38 -5.20
C ALA A 75 9.55 -15.53 -6.33
N ASP A 76 9.31 -15.93 -7.57
CA ASP A 76 9.84 -15.27 -8.77
C ASP A 76 8.81 -15.34 -9.90
N LYS A 77 8.48 -14.21 -10.51
CA LYS A 77 7.56 -14.17 -11.67
C LYS A 77 8.08 -14.93 -12.88
N ARG A 78 9.40 -15.09 -13.02
CA ARG A 78 10.06 -15.67 -14.20
C ARG A 78 10.16 -17.18 -14.15
N HIS A 79 10.20 -17.77 -12.96
CA HIS A 79 10.56 -19.17 -12.79
C HIS A 79 9.64 -19.88 -11.78
N ARG A 80 9.43 -21.19 -12.04
CA ARG A 80 8.71 -22.07 -11.10
C ARG A 80 9.63 -22.63 -9.99
N LYS A 81 10.95 -22.62 -10.20
CA LYS A 81 11.91 -23.08 -9.19
C LYS A 81 12.14 -21.98 -8.18
N LEU A 82 11.53 -22.14 -7.04
CA LEU A 82 11.53 -21.10 -5.99
C LEU A 82 12.70 -21.23 -5.00
N LEU A 83 13.32 -22.43 -4.88
CA LEU A 83 14.37 -22.65 -3.89
C LEU A 83 15.69 -21.99 -4.32
N ALA A 84 16.11 -21.02 -3.54
CA ALA A 84 17.43 -20.39 -3.65
C ALA A 84 18.33 -20.82 -2.50
N SER A 85 19.61 -21.13 -2.79
CA SER A 85 20.65 -21.38 -1.80
C SER A 85 21.45 -20.12 -1.53
N ASN A 86 22.12 -20.04 -0.37
CA ASN A 86 22.97 -18.90 0.02
C ASN A 86 22.24 -17.54 0.07
N VAL A 87 20.93 -17.55 0.30
CA VAL A 87 20.15 -16.34 0.53
C VAL A 87 20.71 -15.61 1.75
N LEU A 88 20.84 -14.29 1.63
CA LEU A 88 21.30 -13.42 2.70
C LEU A 88 20.10 -12.90 3.48
N PHE A 89 19.98 -13.34 4.72
CA PHE A 89 18.88 -12.95 5.60
C PHE A 89 19.28 -11.78 6.49
N PHE A 90 18.52 -10.71 6.38
CA PHE A 90 18.57 -9.57 7.29
C PHE A 90 17.21 -9.43 7.99
N VAL A 91 17.18 -8.65 9.05
CA VAL A 91 15.96 -8.21 9.73
C VAL A 91 16.00 -6.70 9.94
N ALA A 92 14.96 -6.01 9.53
CA ALA A 92 14.68 -4.65 9.96
C ALA A 92 13.92 -4.69 11.28
N ARG A 93 14.39 -3.94 12.27
CA ARG A 93 13.76 -3.78 13.60
C ARG A 93 13.40 -2.33 13.78
N PHE A 94 12.18 -2.05 14.17
CA PHE A 94 11.64 -0.71 14.33
C PHE A 94 11.48 -0.35 15.80
N ALA A 95 11.56 0.94 16.11
CA ALA A 95 11.49 1.42 17.49
C ALA A 95 10.15 1.13 18.20
N ASP A 96 9.09 0.87 17.43
CA ASP A 96 7.79 0.43 17.95
C ASP A 96 7.72 -1.08 18.26
N GLY A 97 8.84 -1.80 18.14
CA GLY A 97 8.96 -3.24 18.41
C GLY A 97 8.65 -4.14 17.23
N THR A 98 8.13 -3.62 16.12
CA THR A 98 7.84 -4.42 14.94
C THR A 98 9.12 -4.90 14.23
N ARG A 99 9.02 -5.97 13.46
CA ARG A 99 10.15 -6.57 12.75
C ARG A 99 9.72 -7.12 11.40
N VAL A 100 10.52 -6.91 10.36
CA VAL A 100 10.29 -7.44 9.01
C VAL A 100 11.56 -8.12 8.52
N GLY A 101 11.43 -9.34 8.01
CA GLY A 101 12.53 -10.06 7.36
C GLY A 101 12.90 -9.41 6.02
N LEU A 102 14.20 -9.39 5.67
CA LEU A 102 14.68 -8.91 4.38
C LEU A 102 15.55 -10.02 3.78
N TRP A 103 15.04 -10.68 2.75
CA TRP A 103 15.68 -11.83 2.10
C TRP A 103 16.25 -11.41 0.77
N VAL A 104 17.56 -11.43 0.67
CA VAL A 104 18.28 -10.94 -0.50
C VAL A 104 18.88 -12.09 -1.27
N HIS A 105 18.55 -12.17 -2.57
CA HIS A 105 19.07 -13.21 -3.45
C HIS A 105 20.58 -13.09 -3.61
N PRO A 106 21.34 -14.21 -3.56
CA PRO A 106 22.81 -14.19 -3.59
C PRO A 106 23.38 -13.61 -4.89
N ASP A 107 22.69 -13.75 -6.01
CA ASP A 107 23.13 -13.23 -7.31
C ASP A 107 23.11 -11.69 -7.41
N LEU A 108 22.58 -10.99 -6.40
CA LEU A 108 22.72 -9.54 -6.29
C LEU A 108 24.15 -9.11 -5.90
N GLY A 109 24.97 -10.02 -5.43
CA GLY A 109 26.36 -9.78 -5.10
C GLY A 109 26.71 -9.98 -3.62
N PRO A 110 27.87 -9.49 -3.19
CA PRO A 110 28.36 -9.69 -1.83
C PRO A 110 27.46 -9.01 -0.80
N ARG A 111 27.61 -9.42 0.47
CA ARG A 111 26.82 -8.93 1.60
C ARG A 111 26.74 -7.39 1.69
N ALA A 112 27.77 -6.67 1.28
CA ALA A 112 27.75 -5.20 1.27
C ALA A 112 26.69 -4.64 0.31
N ILE A 113 26.56 -5.22 -0.88
CA ILE A 113 25.55 -4.85 -1.88
C ILE A 113 24.15 -5.27 -1.38
N ALA A 114 24.03 -6.48 -0.86
CA ALA A 114 22.78 -6.95 -0.27
C ALA A 114 22.29 -6.05 0.87
N LEU A 115 23.21 -5.57 1.72
CA LEU A 115 22.90 -4.62 2.79
C LEU A 115 22.41 -3.26 2.25
N ALA A 116 22.94 -2.79 1.11
CA ALA A 116 22.46 -1.56 0.50
C ALA A 116 20.98 -1.69 0.07
N TYR A 117 20.59 -2.78 -0.57
CA TYR A 117 19.19 -3.06 -0.88
C TYR A 117 18.32 -3.18 0.39
N ALA A 118 18.83 -3.90 1.39
CA ALA A 118 18.11 -4.03 2.67
C ALA A 118 17.87 -2.67 3.35
N LYS A 119 18.81 -1.72 3.22
CA LYS A 119 18.64 -0.35 3.75
C LYS A 119 17.52 0.41 3.03
N HIS A 120 17.46 0.35 1.71
CA HIS A 120 16.35 0.97 0.96
C HIS A 120 15.00 0.39 1.39
N MET A 121 14.90 -0.93 1.55
CA MET A 121 13.66 -1.56 2.01
C MET A 121 13.30 -1.14 3.43
N ALA A 122 14.25 -1.16 4.36
CA ALA A 122 13.99 -0.77 5.75
C ALA A 122 13.56 0.70 5.86
N CYS A 123 14.13 1.59 5.04
CA CYS A 123 13.73 2.98 4.96
C CYS A 123 12.26 3.10 4.52
N GLY A 124 11.88 2.53 3.38
CA GLY A 124 10.49 2.57 2.91
C GLY A 124 9.51 1.92 3.90
N LEU A 125 9.87 0.76 4.48
CA LEU A 125 9.06 0.08 5.49
C LEU A 125 8.85 0.93 6.76
N SER A 126 9.77 1.86 7.08
CA SER A 126 9.66 2.72 8.26
C SER A 126 8.53 3.75 8.16
N HIS A 127 8.03 4.02 6.96
CA HIS A 127 6.88 4.90 6.71
C HIS A 127 5.52 4.17 6.79
N LEU A 128 5.52 2.83 6.81
CA LEU A 128 4.27 2.07 6.92
C LEU A 128 3.63 2.22 8.31
N PRO A 129 2.30 2.13 8.42
CA PRO A 129 1.62 1.93 9.70
C PRO A 129 2.15 0.67 10.42
N SER A 130 2.27 0.72 11.75
CA SER A 130 2.74 -0.42 12.57
C SER A 130 1.93 -1.69 12.32
N ALA A 131 0.62 -1.58 12.16
CA ALA A 131 -0.27 -2.72 11.89
C ALA A 131 0.08 -3.47 10.60
N MET A 132 0.55 -2.76 9.56
CA MET A 132 1.03 -3.41 8.34
C MET A 132 2.37 -4.10 8.59
N ARG A 133 3.32 -3.45 9.31
CA ARG A 133 4.61 -4.08 9.68
C ARG A 133 4.46 -5.28 10.60
N GLU A 134 3.47 -5.30 11.50
CA GLU A 134 3.16 -6.43 12.38
C GLU A 134 2.71 -7.66 11.58
N THR A 135 1.97 -7.44 10.49
CA THR A 135 1.46 -8.51 9.63
C THR A 135 2.49 -8.95 8.60
N LEU A 136 3.30 -8.02 8.08
CA LEU A 136 4.27 -8.29 7.03
C LEU A 136 5.39 -9.20 7.54
N SER A 137 5.48 -10.40 6.98
CA SER A 137 6.48 -11.41 7.34
C SER A 137 7.87 -11.01 6.86
N HIS A 138 8.02 -10.77 5.57
CA HIS A 138 9.30 -10.43 4.96
C HIS A 138 9.16 -9.75 3.60
N VAL A 139 10.25 -9.15 3.15
CA VAL A 139 10.44 -8.63 1.79
C VAL A 139 11.51 -9.45 1.10
N VAL A 140 11.22 -9.88 -0.12
CA VAL A 140 12.17 -10.58 -0.98
C VAL A 140 12.77 -9.59 -1.97
N ILE A 141 14.09 -9.45 -1.96
CA ILE A 141 14.83 -8.72 -2.99
C ILE A 141 15.47 -9.77 -3.90
N HIS A 142 14.80 -10.01 -5.01
CA HIS A 142 15.22 -11.01 -5.99
C HIS A 142 16.23 -10.42 -6.98
N HIS A 143 16.95 -11.23 -7.75
CA HIS A 143 17.74 -10.78 -8.89
C HIS A 143 16.86 -10.67 -10.15
N GLY A 144 17.28 -9.88 -11.14
CA GLY A 144 16.62 -9.80 -12.45
C GLY A 144 15.82 -8.50 -12.67
N ASP A 145 14.94 -8.55 -13.66
CA ASP A 145 14.24 -7.40 -14.20
C ASP A 145 12.74 -7.74 -14.34
N GLU A 146 12.00 -7.54 -13.26
CA GLU A 146 10.55 -7.71 -13.20
C GLU A 146 9.90 -6.61 -12.38
N THR A 147 8.60 -6.45 -12.52
CA THR A 147 7.80 -5.57 -11.66
C THR A 147 7.59 -6.20 -10.28
N ALA A 148 7.40 -5.38 -9.26
CA ALA A 148 7.04 -5.82 -7.92
C ALA A 148 5.76 -6.68 -7.94
N PHE A 149 5.59 -7.49 -6.91
CA PHE A 149 4.36 -8.21 -6.63
C PHE A 149 4.32 -8.68 -5.17
N ALA A 150 3.12 -8.88 -4.65
CA ALA A 150 2.91 -9.40 -3.32
C ALA A 150 2.21 -10.76 -3.30
N GLN A 151 2.36 -11.45 -2.17
CA GLN A 151 1.58 -12.64 -1.80
C GLN A 151 0.98 -12.45 -0.42
N ASN A 152 -0.34 -12.50 -0.35
CA ASN A 152 -1.10 -12.33 0.88
C ASN A 152 -1.06 -13.58 1.79
N THR A 153 -0.99 -14.78 1.21
CA THR A 153 -1.00 -16.04 1.98
C THR A 153 0.14 -16.14 2.99
N ASP A 154 1.34 -15.73 2.59
CA ASP A 154 2.55 -15.76 3.44
C ASP A 154 2.99 -14.36 3.89
N HIS A 155 2.19 -13.35 3.60
CA HIS A 155 2.39 -11.95 3.98
C HIS A 155 3.75 -11.41 3.58
N PHE A 156 4.11 -11.49 2.30
CA PHE A 156 5.36 -10.92 1.78
C PHE A 156 5.18 -10.28 0.40
N PHE A 157 6.15 -9.48 0.01
CA PHE A 157 6.24 -8.98 -1.36
C PHE A 157 7.66 -9.10 -1.90
N VAL A 158 7.77 -8.99 -3.22
CA VAL A 158 9.01 -9.19 -3.99
C VAL A 158 9.31 -7.95 -4.81
N LEU A 159 10.57 -7.52 -4.78
CA LEU A 159 11.12 -6.45 -5.61
C LEU A 159 12.35 -6.94 -6.38
N TYR A 160 12.63 -6.27 -7.49
CA TYR A 160 13.75 -6.57 -8.37
C TYR A 160 14.65 -5.35 -8.53
N PRO A 161 15.99 -5.50 -8.74
CA PRO A 161 16.95 -4.39 -8.75
C PRO A 161 16.61 -3.30 -9.74
N LYS A 162 16.22 -3.66 -10.96
CA LYS A 162 15.87 -2.67 -11.98
C LYS A 162 14.59 -1.91 -11.61
N ASN A 163 13.61 -2.59 -11.06
CA ASN A 163 12.41 -1.94 -10.55
C ASN A 163 12.77 -0.99 -9.40
N ILE A 164 13.56 -1.44 -8.42
CA ILE A 164 14.04 -0.60 -7.31
C ILE A 164 14.79 0.64 -7.84
N ALA A 165 15.70 0.47 -8.82
CA ALA A 165 16.46 1.58 -9.39
C ALA A 165 15.54 2.61 -10.09
N ILE A 166 14.54 2.16 -10.86
CA ILE A 166 13.54 3.02 -11.49
C ILE A 166 12.75 3.78 -10.42
N ARG A 167 12.28 3.08 -9.38
CA ARG A 167 11.49 3.69 -8.30
C ARG A 167 12.29 4.72 -7.49
N LEU A 168 13.55 4.45 -7.20
CA LEU A 168 14.46 5.42 -6.59
C LEU A 168 14.68 6.66 -7.47
N GLN A 169 14.82 6.48 -8.78
CA GLN A 169 14.99 7.59 -9.73
C GLN A 169 13.70 8.43 -9.84
N GLN A 170 12.56 7.82 -9.74
CA GLN A 170 11.23 8.47 -9.84
C GLN A 170 10.72 8.97 -8.49
N HIS A 171 11.44 8.73 -7.39
CA HIS A 171 11.04 9.07 -6.02
C HIS A 171 9.71 8.43 -5.56
N ASP A 172 9.40 7.22 -6.07
CA ASP A 172 8.17 6.49 -5.78
C ASP A 172 8.42 5.07 -5.20
N LEU A 173 9.60 4.83 -4.60
CA LEU A 173 9.90 3.55 -3.96
C LEU A 173 9.07 3.34 -2.69
N GLU A 174 8.86 4.38 -1.91
CA GLU A 174 8.06 4.37 -0.68
C GLU A 174 6.59 4.03 -0.99
N GLU A 175 6.03 4.60 -2.04
CA GLU A 175 4.67 4.27 -2.53
C GLU A 175 4.58 2.84 -3.04
N THR A 176 5.61 2.38 -3.75
CA THR A 176 5.67 0.98 -4.22
C THR A 176 5.69 0.02 -3.04
N ILE A 177 6.51 0.29 -2.01
CA ILE A 177 6.56 -0.50 -0.78
C ILE A 177 5.21 -0.46 -0.05
N PHE A 178 4.56 0.69 0.02
CA PHE A 178 3.25 0.83 0.64
C PHE A 178 2.20 0.00 -0.12
N HIS A 179 2.10 0.17 -1.44
CA HIS A 179 1.16 -0.53 -2.31
C HIS A 179 1.30 -2.07 -2.19
N GLU A 180 2.52 -2.59 -2.34
CA GLU A 180 2.77 -4.04 -2.20
C GLU A 180 2.51 -4.53 -0.77
N SER A 181 2.73 -3.68 0.23
CA SER A 181 2.39 -4.02 1.62
C SER A 181 0.87 -4.11 1.84
N VAL A 182 0.05 -3.30 1.18
CA VAL A 182 -1.41 -3.44 1.21
C VAL A 182 -1.82 -4.81 0.69
N HIS A 183 -1.31 -5.23 -0.48
CA HIS A 183 -1.56 -6.57 -1.02
C HIS A 183 -1.13 -7.67 -0.06
N ALA A 184 0.07 -7.55 0.52
CA ALA A 184 0.61 -8.56 1.41
C ALA A 184 -0.12 -8.67 2.75
N THR A 185 -0.74 -7.59 3.26
CA THR A 185 -1.20 -7.53 4.65
C THR A 185 -2.69 -7.26 4.83
N LEU A 186 -3.33 -6.59 3.89
CA LEU A 186 -4.73 -6.17 3.99
C LEU A 186 -5.66 -6.90 3.03
N GLU A 187 -5.17 -7.37 1.88
CA GLU A 187 -6.00 -7.89 0.80
C GLU A 187 -6.88 -9.07 1.24
N ASP A 188 -6.32 -10.07 1.92
CA ASP A 188 -7.09 -11.24 2.38
C ASP A 188 -8.25 -10.88 3.29
N ARG A 189 -8.05 -9.87 4.12
CA ARG A 189 -9.05 -9.44 5.10
C ARG A 189 -10.10 -8.52 4.48
N TRP A 190 -9.71 -7.63 3.58
CA TRP A 190 -10.52 -6.50 3.16
C TRP A 190 -11.07 -6.62 1.75
N SER A 191 -10.33 -7.16 0.76
CA SER A 191 -10.79 -7.21 -0.64
C SER A 191 -12.12 -7.96 -0.81
N ARG A 192 -12.38 -8.96 0.05
CA ARG A 192 -13.63 -9.74 0.07
C ARG A 192 -14.57 -9.36 1.21
N ASN A 193 -14.25 -8.32 1.96
CA ASN A 193 -15.10 -7.86 3.05
C ASN A 193 -16.37 -7.23 2.48
N PRO A 194 -17.58 -7.67 2.93
CA PRO A 194 -18.84 -7.12 2.42
C PRO A 194 -18.98 -5.60 2.59
N ALA A 195 -18.41 -5.02 3.67
CA ALA A 195 -18.43 -3.58 3.87
C ALA A 195 -17.58 -2.87 2.79
N TRP A 196 -16.35 -3.33 2.54
CA TRP A 196 -15.51 -2.79 1.47
C TRP A 196 -16.19 -2.88 0.11
N GLN A 197 -16.76 -4.04 -0.22
CA GLN A 197 -17.44 -4.24 -1.50
C GLN A 197 -18.69 -3.38 -1.64
N PHE A 198 -19.41 -3.17 -0.54
CA PHE A 198 -20.56 -2.26 -0.51
C PHE A 198 -20.12 -0.81 -0.75
N ASP A 199 -19.09 -0.35 -0.05
CA ASP A 199 -18.56 1.01 -0.18
C ASP A 199 -17.98 1.24 -1.59
N GLN A 200 -17.19 0.30 -2.13
CA GLN A 200 -16.69 0.35 -3.51
C GLN A 200 -17.82 0.45 -4.54
N ALA A 201 -18.90 -0.32 -4.33
CA ALA A 201 -20.07 -0.28 -5.22
C ALA A 201 -20.85 1.04 -5.07
N ALA A 202 -20.95 1.57 -3.85
CA ALA A 202 -21.64 2.83 -3.55
C ALA A 202 -20.90 4.04 -4.14
N ASP A 203 -19.56 4.06 -4.07
CA ASP A 203 -18.73 5.08 -4.70
C ASP A 203 -18.90 5.09 -6.22
N GLY A 204 -19.02 3.91 -6.84
CA GLY A 204 -19.20 3.77 -8.29
C GLY A 204 -18.06 4.36 -9.13
N ALA A 205 -16.90 4.63 -8.51
CA ALA A 205 -15.77 5.31 -9.09
C ALA A 205 -14.45 4.73 -8.56
N PHE A 206 -13.33 5.12 -9.15
CA PHE A 206 -11.99 4.64 -8.80
C PHE A 206 -10.99 5.80 -8.81
N ILE A 207 -10.03 5.77 -7.92
CA ILE A 207 -8.97 6.80 -7.84
C ILE A 207 -8.12 6.79 -9.12
N THR A 208 -7.81 5.60 -9.66
CA THR A 208 -6.94 5.45 -10.83
C THR A 208 -7.59 4.62 -11.93
N ASN A 209 -7.10 4.80 -13.17
CA ASN A 209 -7.48 3.90 -14.26
C ASN A 209 -7.00 2.46 -14.02
N TYR A 210 -5.93 2.27 -13.25
CA TYR A 210 -5.41 0.96 -12.92
C TYR A 210 -6.35 0.20 -11.97
N ALA A 211 -6.83 0.87 -10.91
CA ALA A 211 -7.87 0.34 -10.04
C ALA A 211 -9.15 0.02 -10.82
N LYS A 212 -9.59 0.94 -11.71
CA LYS A 212 -10.78 0.73 -12.55
C LYS A 212 -10.65 -0.50 -13.46
N ALA A 213 -9.47 -0.75 -14.01
CA ALA A 213 -9.22 -1.91 -14.87
C ALA A 213 -9.13 -3.23 -14.06
N ASN A 214 -8.79 -3.17 -12.78
CA ASN A 214 -8.56 -4.32 -11.92
C ASN A 214 -9.25 -4.16 -10.54
N PRO A 215 -10.57 -3.91 -10.47
CA PRO A 215 -11.25 -3.44 -9.27
C PRO A 215 -11.15 -4.41 -8.08
N ASN A 216 -11.16 -5.71 -8.33
CA ASN A 216 -11.12 -6.74 -7.29
C ASN A 216 -9.71 -7.00 -6.74
N ARG A 217 -8.69 -6.39 -7.34
CA ARG A 217 -7.30 -6.64 -6.99
C ARG A 217 -6.55 -5.37 -6.59
N GLU A 218 -6.69 -4.31 -7.38
CA GLU A 218 -5.83 -3.14 -7.26
C GLU A 218 -6.50 -1.98 -6.52
N ASP A 219 -7.83 -1.92 -6.49
CA ASP A 219 -8.55 -0.78 -5.92
C ASP A 219 -8.28 -0.59 -4.42
N LEU A 220 -8.18 -1.68 -3.67
CA LEU A 220 -7.85 -1.61 -2.25
C LEU A 220 -6.47 -0.94 -2.03
N ALA A 221 -5.46 -1.32 -2.82
CA ALA A 221 -4.12 -0.77 -2.67
C ALA A 221 -4.04 0.69 -3.12
N GLU A 222 -4.65 1.03 -4.25
CA GLU A 222 -4.70 2.38 -4.81
C GLU A 222 -5.45 3.36 -3.89
N THR A 223 -6.61 2.95 -3.39
CA THR A 223 -7.43 3.77 -2.50
C THR A 223 -6.82 3.89 -1.11
N THR A 224 -6.22 2.80 -0.57
CA THR A 224 -5.59 2.83 0.76
C THR A 224 -4.41 3.81 0.82
N LEU A 225 -3.55 3.87 -0.20
CA LEU A 225 -2.44 4.83 -0.24
C LEU A 225 -2.97 6.28 -0.26
N SER A 226 -3.94 6.56 -1.14
CA SER A 226 -4.55 7.89 -1.24
C SER A 226 -5.20 8.32 0.08
N SER A 227 -5.93 7.41 0.73
CA SER A 227 -6.58 7.65 2.02
C SER A 227 -5.56 7.85 3.15
N TYR A 228 -4.47 7.06 3.15
CA TYR A 228 -3.39 7.22 4.12
C TYR A 228 -2.79 8.64 4.07
N VAL A 229 -2.50 9.14 2.88
CA VAL A 229 -1.94 10.48 2.70
C VAL A 229 -2.95 11.56 3.08
N LEU A 230 -4.23 11.41 2.72
CA LEU A 230 -5.29 12.33 3.14
C LEU A 230 -5.42 12.47 4.66
N LEU A 231 -5.14 11.39 5.39
CA LEU A 231 -5.26 11.35 6.86
C LEU A 231 -3.98 11.79 7.58
N SER A 232 -2.81 11.46 7.02
CA SER A 232 -1.51 11.70 7.67
C SER A 232 -0.81 12.98 7.25
N THR A 233 -0.93 13.36 5.98
CA THR A 233 -0.23 14.48 5.34
C THR A 233 -1.11 15.16 4.29
N PRO A 234 -2.33 15.65 4.65
CA PRO A 234 -3.29 16.21 3.69
C PRO A 234 -2.75 17.39 2.89
N GLU A 235 -1.78 18.12 3.44
CA GLU A 235 -1.09 19.24 2.77
C GLU A 235 -0.25 18.80 1.54
N ARG A 236 -0.06 17.48 1.36
CA ARG A 236 0.57 16.91 0.16
C ARG A 236 -0.29 17.14 -1.09
N PHE A 237 -1.57 17.21 -0.90
CA PHE A 237 -2.53 17.45 -1.96
C PHE A 237 -2.97 18.92 -1.99
N SER A 238 -3.22 19.45 -3.20
CA SER A 238 -3.93 20.72 -3.31
C SER A 238 -5.36 20.58 -2.75
N GLU A 239 -5.91 21.67 -2.22
CA GLU A 239 -7.29 21.67 -1.70
C GLU A 239 -8.30 21.15 -2.75
N SER A 240 -8.12 21.53 -4.01
CA SER A 240 -8.96 21.06 -5.10
C SER A 240 -8.86 19.55 -5.33
N LEU A 241 -7.68 18.96 -5.13
CA LEU A 241 -7.48 17.51 -5.25
C LEU A 241 -8.09 16.77 -4.06
N VAL A 242 -7.95 17.29 -2.83
CA VAL A 242 -8.62 16.75 -1.64
C VAL A 242 -10.13 16.68 -1.84
N VAL A 243 -10.73 17.77 -2.33
CA VAL A 243 -12.18 17.81 -2.62
C VAL A 243 -12.56 16.75 -3.66
N LYS A 244 -11.80 16.64 -4.75
CA LYS A 244 -12.06 15.63 -5.80
C LYS A 244 -11.94 14.20 -5.29
N ILE A 245 -10.92 13.88 -4.49
CA ILE A 245 -10.77 12.53 -3.93
C ILE A 245 -11.99 12.19 -3.06
N ARG A 246 -12.39 13.09 -2.14
CA ARG A 246 -13.55 12.89 -1.27
C ARG A 246 -14.88 12.83 -2.01
N GLN A 247 -15.00 13.47 -3.18
CA GLN A 247 -16.19 13.36 -4.03
C GLN A 247 -16.21 12.04 -4.81
N LEU A 248 -15.05 11.52 -5.18
CA LEU A 248 -14.92 10.34 -6.02
C LEU A 248 -15.09 9.04 -5.20
N VAL A 249 -14.51 9.01 -4.00
CA VAL A 249 -14.54 7.88 -3.06
C VAL A 249 -14.90 8.40 -1.66
N PRO A 250 -16.18 8.72 -1.43
CA PRO A 250 -16.63 9.32 -0.18
C PRO A 250 -16.72 8.33 0.99
N ASN A 251 -16.74 6.99 0.72
CA ASN A 251 -16.99 5.91 1.70
C ASN A 251 -15.74 5.16 2.19
#